data_e7232c760c13db4f5acee52d6158ce02
#
_entry.id   e7232c760c13db4f5acee52d6158ce02
#
_cell.length_a   1.000
_cell.length_b   1.000
_cell.length_c   1.000
_cell.angle_alpha   90.00
_cell.angle_beta   90.00
_cell.angle_gamma   90.00
#
_symmetry.space_group_name_H-M   'P 1'
#
loop_
_entity.id
_entity.type
_entity.pdbx_description
1 polymer ?
#
loop_
_entity_poly.entity_id
_entity_poly.type
_entity_poly.pdbx_seq_one_letter_code
_entity_poly.pdbx_strand_id
1 'polypeptide(L)'
;RGRGTGPFETLIIKDVMLISGEGAPPRGPVSIVIKNDLIESIVGSAPSIANAEVIDASSMYALPGFIDSHVHIGNTGQGLTGPITPPEYVFKLWLAHGITTVREVGSIMGLDWTVEHARRSDVGEITAPRIVAYAMFPGGSITGTSEAKAWVEEVYRRGAKGVKLRGATIDATRAIYETAAALGMGTASHHDQTSVYSVNVLDSARMGLDSMEHWYGLPESLFTDRTIQDYPADYNYSDEQWRFGEAGRLWKQAAPPGSDKWNEVRDELIALDFTLSPTFTIYEANRDVMRARDAEWHATYTLPALQQFFMPDPRLHGSYHFDWTTADEVAWRENFRLWMDFVSDYKNHGGRVVTGSDAGFIFKLFGFAYVRELELLQEAGFHPLEVIQAATLNGAELLGMEKEIGSLVPGKKADIVLVSENPVANFKVLYGTGHMKLNLVSGELERVGGVSYTIKDGIVFDAKQLLEDVATMVRITKD
;
A
#
# COMPACT_ATOMS: atom_id res chain seq x y z
N ARG A 1 -3.29 27.08 -1.48
CA ARG A 1 -2.22 26.08 -1.56
C ARG A 1 -2.05 25.45 -0.19
N GLY A 2 -1.89 24.13 -0.14
CA GLY A 2 -1.66 23.40 1.11
C GLY A 2 -0.30 23.70 1.76
N ARG A 3 0.18 22.81 2.63
CA ARG A 3 1.43 22.97 3.39
C ARG A 3 2.72 22.86 2.56
N GLY A 4 2.65 22.54 1.26
CA GLY A 4 3.81 22.42 0.38
C GLY A 4 4.34 23.76 -0.11
N THR A 5 5.65 23.81 -0.41
CA THR A 5 6.33 24.95 -1.06
C THR A 5 6.80 24.56 -2.45
N GLY A 6 6.73 25.46 -3.40
CA GLY A 6 7.04 25.20 -4.81
C GLY A 6 5.77 24.86 -5.63
N PRO A 7 5.87 24.17 -6.79
CA PRO A 7 7.15 23.83 -7.41
C PRO A 7 7.99 25.07 -7.73
N PHE A 8 9.30 24.95 -7.60
CA PHE A 8 10.26 26.02 -7.90
C PHE A 8 10.66 25.97 -9.39
N GLU A 9 11.00 27.09 -9.99
CA GLU A 9 11.59 27.07 -11.33
C GLU A 9 12.82 26.17 -11.37
N THR A 10 13.66 26.25 -10.33
CA THR A 10 14.77 25.31 -10.12
C THR A 10 14.92 25.02 -8.64
N LEU A 11 14.94 23.71 -8.31
CA LEU A 11 15.27 23.17 -6.99
C LEU A 11 16.51 22.27 -7.13
N ILE A 12 17.48 22.42 -6.23
CA ILE A 12 18.67 21.57 -6.18
C ILE A 12 18.68 20.82 -4.84
N ILE A 13 18.65 19.50 -4.88
CA ILE A 13 18.94 18.64 -3.74
C ILE A 13 20.44 18.33 -3.79
N LYS A 14 21.20 18.94 -2.89
CA LYS A 14 22.64 18.98 -2.96
C LYS A 14 23.29 17.87 -2.13
N ASP A 15 24.29 17.18 -2.71
CA ASP A 15 25.24 16.26 -2.05
C ASP A 15 24.56 15.06 -1.33
N VAL A 16 23.53 14.48 -1.94
CA VAL A 16 22.73 13.39 -1.39
C VAL A 16 23.23 12.00 -1.80
N MET A 17 23.02 10.98 -0.97
CA MET A 17 23.16 9.57 -1.36
C MET A 17 21.91 9.14 -2.09
N LEU A 18 22.03 8.73 -3.34
CA LEU A 18 20.91 8.36 -4.22
C LEU A 18 20.62 6.86 -4.19
N ILE A 19 19.36 6.51 -3.95
CA ILE A 19 18.80 5.17 -4.18
C ILE A 19 17.78 5.33 -5.31
N SER A 20 18.10 4.80 -6.51
CA SER A 20 17.34 5.10 -7.73
C SER A 20 15.93 4.47 -7.76
N GLY A 21 15.69 3.42 -6.99
CA GLY A 21 14.44 2.62 -7.05
C GLY A 21 14.47 1.47 -8.05
N GLU A 22 15.57 1.32 -8.81
CA GLU A 22 15.73 0.28 -9.84
C GLU A 22 16.53 -0.94 -9.35
N GLY A 23 16.61 -1.14 -8.02
CA GLY A 23 17.35 -2.24 -7.41
C GLY A 23 18.87 -2.02 -7.33
N ALA A 24 19.38 -0.89 -7.83
CA ALA A 24 20.81 -0.57 -7.77
C ALA A 24 21.23 -0.13 -6.36
N PRO A 25 22.48 -0.44 -5.93
CA PRO A 25 23.03 0.03 -4.67
C PRO A 25 23.04 1.56 -4.56
N PRO A 26 22.99 2.13 -3.32
CA PRO A 26 23.13 3.56 -3.11
C PRO A 26 24.40 4.10 -3.74
N ARG A 27 24.31 5.26 -4.37
CA ARG A 27 25.47 5.95 -4.98
C ARG A 27 25.48 7.42 -4.60
N GLY A 28 26.67 7.99 -4.47
CA GLY A 28 26.80 9.42 -4.16
C GLY A 28 28.12 9.76 -3.48
N PRO A 29 28.29 11.01 -3.00
CA PRO A 29 27.24 12.05 -3.07
C PRO A 29 26.98 12.53 -4.51
N VAL A 30 25.71 12.82 -4.80
CA VAL A 30 25.26 13.43 -6.06
C VAL A 30 24.32 14.60 -5.76
N SER A 31 24.12 15.46 -6.75
CA SER A 31 23.10 16.53 -6.67
C SER A 31 22.03 16.30 -7.71
N ILE A 32 20.75 16.41 -7.29
CA ILE A 32 19.59 16.27 -8.14
C ILE A 32 19.10 17.67 -8.50
N VAL A 33 19.06 17.99 -9.79
CA VAL A 33 18.52 19.25 -10.30
C VAL A 33 17.10 19.01 -10.79
N ILE A 34 16.16 19.76 -10.25
CA ILE A 34 14.74 19.69 -10.57
C ILE A 34 14.32 21.00 -11.20
N LYS A 35 13.61 20.94 -12.32
CA LYS A 35 12.94 22.09 -12.94
C LYS A 35 11.44 21.87 -12.91
N ASN A 36 10.74 22.79 -12.24
CA ASN A 36 9.31 22.69 -12.00
C ASN A 36 8.97 21.35 -11.31
N ASP A 37 8.37 20.41 -12.04
CA ASP A 37 7.93 19.11 -11.53
C ASP A 37 8.80 17.92 -12.00
N LEU A 38 9.86 18.19 -12.79
CA LEU A 38 10.69 17.14 -13.42
C LEU A 38 12.13 17.13 -12.91
N ILE A 39 12.68 15.94 -12.77
CA ILE A 39 14.12 15.75 -12.59
C ILE A 39 14.81 16.09 -13.92
N GLU A 40 15.57 17.19 -13.95
CA GLU A 40 16.31 17.59 -15.14
C GLU A 40 17.60 16.80 -15.28
N SER A 41 18.38 16.70 -14.19
CA SER A 41 19.66 16.00 -14.21
C SER A 41 20.09 15.53 -12.83
N ILE A 42 21.00 14.55 -12.81
CA ILE A 42 21.66 14.06 -11.60
C ILE A 42 23.17 14.14 -11.86
N VAL A 43 23.86 14.97 -11.10
CA VAL A 43 25.25 15.36 -11.34
C VAL A 43 26.11 15.14 -10.10
N GLY A 44 27.44 14.97 -10.29
CA GLY A 44 28.37 14.75 -9.19
C GLY A 44 28.61 15.96 -8.29
N SER A 45 28.35 17.17 -8.79
CA SER A 45 28.50 18.41 -8.03
C SER A 45 27.37 19.36 -8.36
N ALA A 46 26.84 20.03 -7.34
CA ALA A 46 25.75 20.98 -7.50
C ALA A 46 26.14 22.14 -8.43
N PRO A 47 25.41 22.41 -9.52
CA PRO A 47 25.66 23.56 -10.35
C PRO A 47 25.28 24.85 -9.63
N SER A 48 26.02 25.95 -9.94
CA SER A 48 25.60 27.27 -9.47
C SER A 48 24.56 27.85 -10.43
N ILE A 49 23.30 27.85 -10.03
CA ILE A 49 22.19 28.37 -10.82
C ILE A 49 21.59 29.56 -10.05
N ALA A 50 21.50 30.70 -10.72
CA ALA A 50 20.92 31.90 -10.10
C ALA A 50 19.46 31.65 -9.72
N ASN A 51 19.06 32.11 -8.53
CA ASN A 51 17.70 31.98 -7.98
C ASN A 51 17.21 30.54 -7.78
N ALA A 52 18.08 29.53 -7.83
CA ALA A 52 17.68 28.18 -7.47
C ALA A 52 17.43 28.06 -5.96
N GLU A 53 16.37 27.36 -5.61
CA GLU A 53 16.17 26.89 -4.25
C GLU A 53 17.11 25.71 -4.00
N VAL A 54 17.73 25.63 -2.81
CA VAL A 54 18.71 24.58 -2.49
C VAL A 54 18.35 23.91 -1.18
N ILE A 55 18.20 22.59 -1.21
CA ILE A 55 18.15 21.74 -0.03
C ILE A 55 19.52 21.10 0.13
N ASP A 56 20.24 21.44 1.21
CA ASP A 56 21.47 20.73 1.57
C ASP A 56 21.12 19.37 2.15
N ALA A 57 21.43 18.30 1.41
CA ALA A 57 21.14 16.92 1.75
C ALA A 57 22.42 16.10 2.01
N SER A 58 23.52 16.77 2.41
CA SER A 58 24.86 16.18 2.56
C SER A 58 24.98 15.02 3.56
N SER A 59 23.96 14.79 4.36
CA SER A 59 23.88 13.64 5.28
C SER A 59 22.63 12.81 5.06
N MET A 60 21.98 12.95 3.91
CA MET A 60 20.70 12.33 3.62
C MET A 60 20.78 11.31 2.48
N TYR A 61 19.74 10.49 2.42
CA TYR A 61 19.45 9.57 1.34
C TYR A 61 18.20 10.05 0.59
N ALA A 62 18.24 10.00 -0.73
CA ALA A 62 17.10 10.23 -1.60
C ALA A 62 16.60 8.92 -2.17
N LEU A 63 15.30 8.67 -2.03
CA LEU A 63 14.57 7.56 -2.63
C LEU A 63 13.46 8.11 -3.52
N PRO A 64 12.95 7.32 -4.49
CA PRO A 64 11.70 7.69 -5.16
C PRO A 64 10.55 7.79 -4.16
N GLY A 65 9.60 8.67 -4.44
CA GLY A 65 8.36 8.71 -3.70
C GLY A 65 7.67 7.34 -3.69
N PHE A 66 7.21 6.92 -2.52
CA PHE A 66 6.58 5.62 -2.34
C PHE A 66 5.18 5.58 -2.96
N ILE A 67 4.78 4.38 -3.39
CA ILE A 67 3.46 4.09 -3.96
C ILE A 67 2.76 3.09 -3.04
N ASP A 68 1.67 3.53 -2.39
CA ASP A 68 0.79 2.64 -1.64
C ASP A 68 -0.32 2.15 -2.58
N SER A 69 -0.19 0.90 -3.05
CA SER A 69 -1.07 0.32 -4.07
C SER A 69 -2.42 -0.14 -3.54
N HIS A 70 -2.66 -0.06 -2.24
CA HIS A 70 -3.93 -0.45 -1.65
C HIS A 70 -4.30 0.45 -0.47
N VAL A 71 -5.14 1.43 -0.74
CA VAL A 71 -5.62 2.34 0.29
C VAL A 71 -7.13 2.54 0.20
N HIS A 72 -7.71 2.98 1.32
CA HIS A 72 -9.08 3.45 1.45
C HIS A 72 -9.12 4.82 2.14
N ILE A 73 -9.75 5.80 1.50
CA ILE A 73 -10.02 7.09 2.13
C ILE A 73 -11.36 6.99 2.86
N GLY A 74 -11.27 6.70 4.16
CA GLY A 74 -12.40 6.34 5.01
C GLY A 74 -12.80 4.87 4.87
N ASN A 75 -13.28 4.28 5.95
CA ASN A 75 -13.65 2.87 6.03
C ASN A 75 -15.11 2.70 6.42
N THR A 76 -15.74 1.67 5.86
CA THR A 76 -17.11 1.28 6.22
C THR A 76 -17.19 0.98 7.72
N GLY A 77 -18.18 1.55 8.40
CA GLY A 77 -18.39 1.37 9.83
C GLY A 77 -17.78 2.45 10.72
N GLN A 78 -16.84 3.28 10.25
CA GLN A 78 -16.30 4.38 11.07
C GLN A 78 -17.39 5.28 11.65
N GLY A 79 -18.45 5.57 10.90
CA GLY A 79 -19.60 6.34 11.36
C GLY A 79 -20.37 5.75 12.56
N LEU A 80 -20.13 4.47 12.90
CA LEU A 80 -20.73 3.83 14.08
C LEU A 80 -19.98 4.16 15.38
N THR A 81 -18.74 4.59 15.28
CA THR A 81 -17.86 4.88 16.43
C THR A 81 -17.54 6.36 16.61
N GLY A 82 -17.95 7.20 15.65
CA GLY A 82 -17.72 8.64 15.70
C GLY A 82 -17.65 9.27 14.31
N PRO A 83 -17.11 10.48 14.19
CA PRO A 83 -16.89 11.13 12.92
C PRO A 83 -15.97 10.29 12.01
N ILE A 84 -16.30 10.28 10.71
CA ILE A 84 -15.43 9.69 9.68
C ILE A 84 -14.06 10.41 9.71
N THR A 85 -12.99 9.63 9.57
CA THR A 85 -11.62 10.15 9.52
C THR A 85 -11.49 11.24 8.45
N PRO A 86 -11.06 12.47 8.81
CA PRO A 86 -10.92 13.54 7.84
C PRO A 86 -9.87 13.19 6.76
N PRO A 87 -10.16 13.37 5.47
CA PRO A 87 -9.20 13.07 4.41
C PRO A 87 -7.86 13.81 4.54
N GLU A 88 -7.88 15.08 4.96
CA GLU A 88 -6.66 15.86 5.20
C GLU A 88 -5.71 15.21 6.22
N TYR A 89 -6.25 14.62 7.28
CA TYR A 89 -5.49 13.87 8.27
C TYR A 89 -4.77 12.68 7.63
N VAL A 90 -5.48 11.91 6.81
CA VAL A 90 -4.94 10.76 6.10
C VAL A 90 -3.84 11.17 5.11
N PHE A 91 -4.11 12.21 4.32
CA PHE A 91 -3.16 12.72 3.33
C PHE A 91 -1.85 13.21 3.96
N LYS A 92 -1.94 13.92 5.09
CA LYS A 92 -0.76 14.39 5.82
C LYS A 92 0.06 13.21 6.38
N LEU A 93 -0.58 12.17 6.89
CA LEU A 93 0.11 10.97 7.36
C LEU A 93 0.81 10.24 6.22
N TRP A 94 0.19 10.11 5.05
CA TRP A 94 0.84 9.51 3.89
C TRP A 94 2.08 10.30 3.45
N LEU A 95 1.93 11.60 3.24
CA LEU A 95 3.07 12.45 2.85
C LEU A 95 4.17 12.50 3.92
N ALA A 96 3.82 12.47 5.20
CA ALA A 96 4.81 12.42 6.30
C ALA A 96 5.63 11.13 6.33
N HIS A 97 5.20 10.10 5.61
CA HIS A 97 5.91 8.83 5.46
C HIS A 97 6.45 8.59 4.04
N GLY A 98 6.54 9.65 3.23
CA GLY A 98 7.14 9.56 1.89
C GLY A 98 6.23 8.99 0.80
N ILE A 99 4.95 8.76 1.07
CA ILE A 99 4.00 8.24 0.09
C ILE A 99 3.54 9.38 -0.80
N THR A 100 3.96 9.37 -2.07
CA THR A 100 3.64 10.39 -3.07
C THR A 100 2.52 9.99 -4.03
N THR A 101 2.22 8.69 -4.09
CA THR A 101 1.15 8.15 -4.93
C THR A 101 0.39 7.08 -4.17
N VAL A 102 -0.94 7.08 -4.30
CA VAL A 102 -1.82 6.05 -3.72
C VAL A 102 -2.79 5.54 -4.78
N ARG A 103 -3.03 4.21 -4.78
CA ARG A 103 -4.14 3.60 -5.51
C ARG A 103 -5.32 3.43 -4.55
N GLU A 104 -6.31 4.30 -4.69
CA GLU A 104 -7.54 4.26 -3.90
C GLU A 104 -8.49 3.23 -4.52
N VAL A 105 -8.68 2.10 -3.85
CA VAL A 105 -9.41 0.95 -4.38
C VAL A 105 -10.85 0.84 -3.91
N GLY A 106 -11.40 1.91 -3.39
CA GLY A 106 -12.82 2.00 -2.99
C GLY A 106 -13.04 2.89 -1.78
N SER A 107 -13.10 4.21 -2.01
CA SER A 107 -13.41 5.19 -0.97
C SER A 107 -14.90 5.17 -0.60
N ILE A 108 -15.21 5.27 0.69
CA ILE A 108 -16.59 5.49 1.16
C ILE A 108 -17.12 6.87 0.76
N MET A 109 -16.25 7.78 0.37
CA MET A 109 -16.61 9.11 -0.14
C MET A 109 -17.17 9.05 -1.57
N GLY A 110 -17.00 7.91 -2.26
CA GLY A 110 -17.48 7.69 -3.61
C GLY A 110 -16.51 8.13 -4.71
N LEU A 111 -16.76 7.63 -5.92
CA LEU A 111 -15.86 7.83 -7.07
C LEU A 111 -15.70 9.30 -7.45
N ASP A 112 -16.80 10.05 -7.57
CA ASP A 112 -16.73 11.45 -8.03
C ASP A 112 -15.93 12.32 -7.06
N TRP A 113 -16.10 12.11 -5.76
CA TRP A 113 -15.30 12.77 -4.74
C TRP A 113 -13.81 12.42 -4.89
N THR A 114 -13.49 11.14 -5.10
CA THR A 114 -12.11 10.67 -5.23
C THR A 114 -11.44 11.25 -6.47
N VAL A 115 -12.13 11.26 -7.60
CA VAL A 115 -11.64 11.84 -8.87
C VAL A 115 -11.41 13.35 -8.73
N GLU A 116 -12.31 14.07 -8.07
CA GLU A 116 -12.13 15.51 -7.83
C GLU A 116 -10.93 15.78 -6.90
N HIS A 117 -10.72 14.97 -5.86
CA HIS A 117 -9.57 15.13 -4.98
C HIS A 117 -8.25 14.72 -5.67
N ALA A 118 -8.28 13.75 -6.57
CA ALA A 118 -7.15 13.44 -7.45
C ALA A 118 -6.77 14.67 -8.28
N ARG A 119 -7.72 15.27 -8.99
CA ARG A 119 -7.50 16.49 -9.77
C ARG A 119 -6.93 17.63 -8.91
N ARG A 120 -7.49 17.88 -7.72
CA ARG A 120 -7.02 18.93 -6.80
C ARG A 120 -5.61 18.67 -6.29
N SER A 121 -5.26 17.40 -6.06
CA SER A 121 -3.91 17.02 -5.71
C SER A 121 -2.92 17.24 -6.86
N ASP A 122 -3.31 16.88 -8.10
CA ASP A 122 -2.45 17.00 -9.28
C ASP A 122 -2.07 18.46 -9.56
N VAL A 123 -2.98 19.40 -9.30
CA VAL A 123 -2.71 20.84 -9.47
C VAL A 123 -2.15 21.52 -8.19
N GLY A 124 -1.80 20.75 -7.17
CA GLY A 124 -1.24 21.27 -5.91
C GLY A 124 -2.21 22.14 -5.09
N GLU A 125 -3.51 22.00 -5.29
CA GLU A 125 -4.55 22.76 -4.57
C GLU A 125 -4.69 22.29 -3.12
N ILE A 126 -4.46 20.99 -2.88
CA ILE A 126 -4.54 20.37 -1.56
C ILE A 126 -3.22 19.65 -1.19
N THR A 127 -2.98 19.50 0.11
CA THR A 127 -1.86 18.70 0.63
C THR A 127 -2.25 17.24 0.59
N ALA A 128 -1.92 16.55 -0.49
CA ALA A 128 -2.27 15.16 -0.71
C ALA A 128 -1.27 14.46 -1.65
N PRO A 129 -1.08 13.14 -1.54
CA PRO A 129 -0.39 12.36 -2.57
C PRO A 129 -1.19 12.37 -3.88
N ARG A 130 -0.59 11.95 -4.99
CA ARG A 130 -1.30 11.64 -6.24
C ARG A 130 -2.27 10.49 -5.97
N ILE A 131 -3.53 10.62 -6.40
CA ILE A 131 -4.59 9.64 -6.14
C ILE A 131 -4.99 8.98 -7.46
N VAL A 132 -4.75 7.69 -7.57
CA VAL A 132 -5.23 6.87 -8.69
C VAL A 132 -6.55 6.22 -8.28
N ALA A 133 -7.66 6.78 -8.77
CA ALA A 133 -9.00 6.41 -8.34
C ALA A 133 -9.51 5.14 -9.05
N TYR A 134 -9.76 4.07 -8.30
CA TYR A 134 -10.46 2.87 -8.77
C TYR A 134 -11.91 2.88 -8.31
N ALA A 135 -12.81 2.42 -9.17
CA ALA A 135 -14.22 2.25 -8.83
C ALA A 135 -14.48 0.89 -8.20
N MET A 136 -15.10 0.85 -7.02
CA MET A 136 -15.54 -0.40 -6.39
C MET A 136 -16.77 -0.93 -7.11
N PHE A 137 -16.71 -2.20 -7.53
CA PHE A 137 -17.87 -2.89 -8.11
C PHE A 137 -18.97 -3.08 -7.06
N PRO A 138 -20.24 -2.67 -7.35
CA PRO A 138 -21.30 -2.68 -6.35
C PRO A 138 -21.82 -4.08 -6.00
N GLY A 139 -21.43 -5.12 -6.73
CA GLY A 139 -21.88 -6.49 -6.48
C GLY A 139 -23.35 -6.73 -6.85
N GLY A 140 -23.93 -7.67 -6.21
CA GLY A 140 -25.29 -8.22 -6.19
C GLY A 140 -26.40 -7.78 -7.17
N SER A 141 -26.45 -6.52 -7.57
CA SER A 141 -27.43 -6.00 -8.53
C SER A 141 -26.98 -6.13 -10.00
N ILE A 142 -25.71 -6.40 -10.25
CA ILE A 142 -25.11 -6.54 -11.57
C ILE A 142 -24.60 -7.96 -11.72
N THR A 143 -25.35 -8.79 -12.43
CA THR A 143 -25.03 -10.22 -12.61
C THR A 143 -24.77 -10.61 -14.06
N GLY A 144 -25.25 -9.81 -15.00
CA GLY A 144 -25.15 -10.08 -16.44
C GLY A 144 -23.99 -9.37 -17.11
N THR A 145 -23.59 -9.90 -18.27
CA THR A 145 -22.49 -9.36 -19.08
C THR A 145 -22.77 -7.92 -19.55
N SER A 146 -23.98 -7.63 -20.01
CA SER A 146 -24.32 -6.30 -20.55
C SER A 146 -24.29 -5.21 -19.51
N GLU A 147 -24.86 -5.48 -18.33
CA GLU A 147 -24.87 -4.54 -17.21
C GLU A 147 -23.45 -4.31 -16.67
N ALA A 148 -22.62 -5.38 -16.62
CA ALA A 148 -21.23 -5.30 -16.19
C ALA A 148 -20.40 -4.41 -17.12
N LYS A 149 -20.53 -4.58 -18.44
CA LYS A 149 -19.89 -3.72 -19.43
C LYS A 149 -20.34 -2.26 -19.30
N ALA A 150 -21.64 -2.03 -19.23
CA ALA A 150 -22.19 -0.68 -19.09
C ALA A 150 -21.70 0.01 -17.81
N TRP A 151 -21.54 -0.73 -16.71
CA TRP A 151 -20.99 -0.20 -15.47
C TRP A 151 -19.51 0.23 -15.63
N VAL A 152 -18.67 -0.59 -16.25
CA VAL A 152 -17.26 -0.24 -16.50
C VAL A 152 -17.14 1.01 -17.36
N GLU A 153 -17.92 1.08 -18.46
CA GLU A 153 -17.96 2.25 -19.34
C GLU A 153 -18.43 3.51 -18.61
N GLU A 154 -19.40 3.38 -17.70
CA GLU A 154 -19.89 4.50 -16.89
C GLU A 154 -18.81 5.02 -15.93
N VAL A 155 -18.17 4.15 -15.16
CA VAL A 155 -17.14 4.59 -14.21
C VAL A 155 -15.89 5.14 -14.92
N TYR A 156 -15.56 4.62 -16.11
CA TYR A 156 -14.53 5.18 -16.99
C TYR A 156 -14.84 6.64 -17.38
N ARG A 157 -16.08 6.91 -17.86
CA ARG A 157 -16.52 8.27 -18.22
C ARG A 157 -16.50 9.23 -17.03
N ARG A 158 -16.68 8.72 -15.82
CA ARG A 158 -16.58 9.48 -14.56
C ARG A 158 -15.15 9.68 -14.09
N GLY A 159 -14.15 9.15 -14.79
CA GLY A 159 -12.72 9.39 -14.54
C GLY A 159 -12.02 8.31 -13.72
N ALA A 160 -12.65 7.16 -13.47
CA ALA A 160 -11.97 6.03 -12.86
C ALA A 160 -10.77 5.59 -13.71
N LYS A 161 -9.65 5.28 -13.05
CA LYS A 161 -8.44 4.74 -13.68
C LYS A 161 -8.39 3.21 -13.64
N GLY A 162 -9.26 2.61 -12.86
CA GLY A 162 -9.38 1.17 -12.73
C GLY A 162 -10.65 0.77 -12.01
N VAL A 163 -10.83 -0.53 -11.86
CA VAL A 163 -11.97 -1.15 -11.17
C VAL A 163 -11.49 -2.12 -10.10
N LYS A 164 -12.23 -2.20 -9.00
CA LYS A 164 -11.97 -3.12 -7.87
C LYS A 164 -13.16 -4.04 -7.68
N LEU A 165 -12.90 -5.35 -7.65
CA LEU A 165 -13.90 -6.38 -7.35
C LEU A 165 -13.67 -6.96 -5.96
N ARG A 166 -14.77 -7.43 -5.34
CA ARG A 166 -14.73 -8.33 -4.17
C ARG A 166 -15.33 -9.70 -4.49
N GLY A 167 -16.22 -9.78 -5.46
CA GLY A 167 -16.85 -10.97 -5.96
C GLY A 167 -17.92 -10.58 -6.98
N ALA A 168 -18.09 -11.42 -7.99
CA ALA A 168 -19.08 -11.28 -9.04
C ALA A 168 -19.36 -12.65 -9.65
N THR A 169 -20.42 -12.77 -10.47
CA THR A 169 -20.63 -13.96 -11.29
C THR A 169 -19.47 -14.11 -12.28
N ILE A 170 -19.20 -15.32 -12.75
CA ILE A 170 -18.14 -15.60 -13.72
C ILE A 170 -18.28 -14.72 -14.97
N ASP A 171 -19.51 -14.60 -15.48
CA ASP A 171 -19.79 -13.82 -16.71
C ASP A 171 -19.59 -12.32 -16.48
N ALA A 172 -20.02 -11.79 -15.34
CA ALA A 172 -19.79 -10.40 -14.97
C ALA A 172 -18.30 -10.13 -14.76
N THR A 173 -17.57 -11.00 -14.06
CA THR A 173 -16.12 -10.89 -13.83
C THR A 173 -15.36 -10.80 -15.15
N ARG A 174 -15.61 -11.74 -16.07
CA ARG A 174 -15.00 -11.74 -17.40
C ARG A 174 -15.32 -10.45 -18.16
N ALA A 175 -16.57 -10.05 -18.20
CA ALA A 175 -17.00 -8.85 -18.91
C ALA A 175 -16.36 -7.58 -18.34
N ILE A 176 -16.20 -7.49 -17.02
CA ILE A 176 -15.54 -6.35 -16.35
C ILE A 176 -14.06 -6.28 -16.77
N TYR A 177 -13.31 -7.38 -16.66
CA TYR A 177 -11.88 -7.36 -16.97
C TYR A 177 -11.61 -7.10 -18.46
N GLU A 178 -12.36 -7.75 -19.37
CA GLU A 178 -12.25 -7.51 -20.81
C GLU A 178 -12.57 -6.05 -21.18
N THR A 179 -13.60 -5.46 -20.58
CA THR A 179 -13.99 -4.07 -20.87
C THR A 179 -12.98 -3.09 -20.28
N ALA A 180 -12.51 -3.32 -19.05
CA ALA A 180 -11.48 -2.51 -18.41
C ALA A 180 -10.19 -2.51 -19.25
N ALA A 181 -9.72 -3.68 -19.69
CA ALA A 181 -8.55 -3.81 -20.54
C ALA A 181 -8.72 -3.07 -21.88
N ALA A 182 -9.89 -3.17 -22.52
CA ALA A 182 -10.18 -2.46 -23.76
C ALA A 182 -10.17 -0.93 -23.62
N LEU A 183 -10.45 -0.42 -22.42
CA LEU A 183 -10.43 1.01 -22.09
C LEU A 183 -9.08 1.47 -21.48
N GLY A 184 -8.10 0.57 -21.33
CA GLY A 184 -6.83 0.88 -20.70
C GLY A 184 -6.94 1.15 -19.19
N MET A 185 -7.93 0.59 -18.53
CA MET A 185 -8.15 0.69 -17.09
C MET A 185 -7.46 -0.48 -16.38
N GLY A 186 -6.90 -0.23 -15.19
CA GLY A 186 -6.39 -1.28 -14.33
C GLY A 186 -7.49 -2.06 -13.63
N THR A 187 -7.16 -3.29 -13.20
CA THR A 187 -8.07 -4.17 -12.48
C THR A 187 -7.46 -4.69 -11.18
N ALA A 188 -8.23 -4.71 -10.12
CA ALA A 188 -7.84 -5.20 -8.81
C ALA A 188 -8.95 -6.07 -8.22
N SER A 189 -8.61 -7.11 -7.46
CA SER A 189 -9.60 -7.94 -6.80
C SER A 189 -9.19 -8.37 -5.39
N HIS A 190 -10.12 -8.18 -4.44
CA HIS A 190 -10.14 -8.91 -3.18
C HIS A 190 -11.06 -10.12 -3.41
N HIS A 191 -10.50 -11.32 -3.52
CA HIS A 191 -11.30 -12.53 -3.75
C HIS A 191 -12.13 -12.87 -2.50
N ASP A 192 -13.42 -13.09 -2.71
CA ASP A 192 -14.32 -13.43 -1.62
C ASP A 192 -14.20 -14.92 -1.29
N GLN A 193 -13.99 -15.25 -0.02
CA GLN A 193 -13.89 -16.63 0.47
C GLN A 193 -15.08 -17.52 0.08
N THR A 194 -16.26 -16.92 -0.14
CA THR A 194 -17.47 -17.65 -0.54
C THR A 194 -17.56 -17.95 -2.02
N SER A 195 -16.70 -17.37 -2.85
CA SER A 195 -16.74 -17.51 -4.31
C SER A 195 -15.46 -18.10 -4.93
N VAL A 196 -14.36 -18.22 -4.16
CA VAL A 196 -13.09 -18.73 -4.67
C VAL A 196 -13.09 -20.19 -5.14
N TYR A 197 -14.11 -20.95 -4.78
CA TYR A 197 -14.35 -22.29 -5.32
C TYR A 197 -14.76 -22.27 -6.81
N SER A 198 -15.36 -21.17 -7.28
CA SER A 198 -15.79 -20.99 -8.66
C SER A 198 -14.84 -20.14 -9.49
N VAL A 199 -14.19 -19.15 -8.86
CA VAL A 199 -13.21 -18.26 -9.49
C VAL A 199 -12.10 -18.00 -8.48
N ASN A 200 -11.01 -18.73 -8.57
CA ASN A 200 -9.82 -18.50 -7.76
C ASN A 200 -8.89 -17.47 -8.43
N VAL A 201 -7.71 -17.23 -7.85
CA VAL A 201 -6.76 -16.24 -8.37
C VAL A 201 -6.28 -16.58 -9.78
N LEU A 202 -5.97 -17.85 -10.04
CA LEU A 202 -5.49 -18.28 -11.36
C LEU A 202 -6.57 -18.12 -12.44
N ASP A 203 -7.84 -18.42 -12.11
CA ASP A 203 -8.96 -18.19 -13.02
C ASP A 203 -9.13 -16.70 -13.33
N SER A 204 -9.03 -15.83 -12.32
CA SER A 204 -9.12 -14.38 -12.50
C SER A 204 -7.97 -13.83 -13.33
N ALA A 205 -6.74 -14.29 -13.10
CA ALA A 205 -5.57 -13.91 -13.89
C ALA A 205 -5.74 -14.29 -15.37
N ARG A 206 -6.24 -15.49 -15.64
CA ARG A 206 -6.57 -15.96 -17.00
C ARG A 206 -7.68 -15.13 -17.67
N MET A 207 -8.56 -14.49 -16.89
CA MET A 207 -9.60 -13.58 -17.38
C MET A 207 -9.09 -12.15 -17.59
N GLY A 208 -7.84 -11.83 -17.21
CA GLY A 208 -7.24 -10.52 -17.39
C GLY A 208 -7.25 -9.63 -16.14
N LEU A 209 -7.31 -10.20 -14.95
CA LEU A 209 -7.05 -9.45 -13.72
C LEU A 209 -5.57 -9.07 -13.63
N ASP A 210 -5.27 -7.77 -13.37
CA ASP A 210 -3.88 -7.29 -13.25
C ASP A 210 -3.28 -7.56 -11.87
N SER A 211 -4.06 -7.38 -10.79
CA SER A 211 -3.56 -7.57 -9.44
C SER A 211 -4.56 -8.21 -8.49
N MET A 212 -4.07 -9.14 -7.68
CA MET A 212 -4.79 -9.58 -6.49
C MET A 212 -4.36 -8.78 -5.27
N GLU A 213 -5.33 -8.56 -4.40
CA GLU A 213 -5.13 -7.96 -3.10
C GLU A 213 -5.16 -9.06 -2.02
N HIS A 214 -4.30 -8.94 -1.01
CA HIS A 214 -4.22 -9.92 0.07
C HIS A 214 -3.81 -11.32 -0.42
N TRP A 215 -4.62 -12.35 -0.19
CA TRP A 215 -4.24 -13.73 -0.45
C TRP A 215 -5.38 -14.72 -0.73
N TYR A 216 -6.65 -14.38 -0.45
CA TYR A 216 -7.76 -15.28 -0.69
C TYR A 216 -7.87 -15.65 -2.17
N GLY A 217 -8.12 -16.92 -2.45
CA GLY A 217 -8.13 -17.48 -3.80
C GLY A 217 -6.76 -17.97 -4.28
N LEU A 218 -5.66 -17.56 -3.61
CA LEU A 218 -4.33 -18.03 -3.96
C LEU A 218 -4.06 -19.45 -3.41
N PRO A 219 -4.26 -19.76 -2.09
CA PRO A 219 -4.15 -21.13 -1.62
C PRO A 219 -5.14 -22.06 -2.33
N GLU A 220 -6.34 -21.62 -2.66
CA GLU A 220 -7.34 -22.41 -3.38
C GLU A 220 -6.88 -22.76 -4.81
N SER A 221 -6.12 -21.90 -5.47
CA SER A 221 -5.50 -22.21 -6.76
C SER A 221 -4.40 -23.29 -6.67
N LEU A 222 -3.88 -23.54 -5.46
CA LEU A 222 -2.86 -24.52 -5.15
C LEU A 222 -3.41 -25.85 -4.64
N PHE A 223 -4.73 -26.03 -4.57
CA PHE A 223 -5.31 -27.30 -4.14
C PHE A 223 -5.07 -28.39 -5.17
N THR A 224 -4.79 -29.62 -4.70
CA THR A 224 -4.51 -30.80 -5.54
C THR A 224 -5.61 -31.84 -5.49
N ASP A 225 -6.28 -31.98 -4.35
CA ASP A 225 -7.25 -33.03 -4.06
C ASP A 225 -8.68 -32.51 -3.87
N ARG A 226 -8.86 -31.20 -3.96
CA ARG A 226 -10.14 -30.49 -3.69
C ARG A 226 -10.26 -29.20 -4.49
N THR A 227 -11.47 -28.66 -4.56
CA THR A 227 -11.78 -27.33 -5.11
C THR A 227 -12.40 -26.41 -4.07
N ILE A 228 -12.83 -26.95 -2.94
CA ILE A 228 -13.49 -26.24 -1.84
C ILE A 228 -12.62 -26.37 -0.60
N GLN A 229 -12.55 -25.30 0.20
CA GLN A 229 -11.86 -25.29 1.48
C GLN A 229 -12.45 -26.34 2.42
N ASP A 230 -11.58 -26.95 3.21
CA ASP A 230 -11.96 -27.92 4.25
C ASP A 230 -12.34 -27.16 5.53
N TYR A 231 -13.57 -26.70 5.59
CA TYR A 231 -14.15 -26.04 6.75
C TYR A 231 -15.04 -27.01 7.53
N PRO A 232 -15.26 -26.75 8.85
CA PRO A 232 -16.24 -27.51 9.63
C PRO A 232 -17.61 -27.54 8.96
N ALA A 233 -18.35 -28.63 9.11
CA ALA A 233 -19.65 -28.83 8.45
C ALA A 233 -20.72 -27.81 8.87
N ASP A 234 -20.58 -27.25 10.06
CA ASP A 234 -21.44 -26.20 10.62
C ASP A 234 -20.87 -24.79 10.49
N TYR A 235 -19.81 -24.61 9.66
CA TYR A 235 -19.15 -23.33 9.44
C TYR A 235 -20.12 -22.21 9.05
N ASN A 236 -20.07 -21.13 9.80
CA ASN A 236 -20.86 -19.93 9.56
C ASN A 236 -19.98 -18.79 9.03
N TYR A 237 -20.04 -18.55 7.72
CA TYR A 237 -19.29 -17.47 7.08
C TYR A 237 -19.67 -16.07 7.61
N SER A 238 -20.89 -15.88 8.11
CA SER A 238 -21.33 -14.60 8.67
C SER A 238 -20.76 -14.33 10.06
N ASP A 239 -20.26 -15.34 10.75
CA ASP A 239 -19.52 -15.18 12.00
C ASP A 239 -18.06 -14.83 11.70
N GLU A 240 -17.70 -13.58 11.90
CA GLU A 240 -16.40 -13.06 11.56
C GLU A 240 -15.27 -13.69 12.39
N GLN A 241 -15.51 -14.01 13.67
CA GLN A 241 -14.52 -14.68 14.50
C GLN A 241 -14.18 -16.06 13.93
N TRP A 242 -15.21 -16.82 13.57
CA TRP A 242 -15.06 -18.15 12.99
C TRP A 242 -14.45 -18.09 11.59
N ARG A 243 -14.93 -17.16 10.75
CA ARG A 243 -14.45 -16.99 9.39
C ARG A 243 -12.93 -16.75 9.34
N PHE A 244 -12.42 -15.84 10.15
CA PHE A 244 -10.98 -15.56 10.19
C PHE A 244 -10.19 -16.60 11.00
N GLY A 245 -10.77 -17.25 11.98
CA GLY A 245 -10.17 -18.41 12.65
C GLY A 245 -9.85 -19.54 11.66
N GLU A 246 -10.81 -19.93 10.83
CA GLU A 246 -10.63 -20.95 9.80
C GLU A 246 -9.74 -20.48 8.64
N ALA A 247 -9.78 -19.19 8.27
CA ALA A 247 -8.89 -18.64 7.27
C ALA A 247 -7.41 -18.86 7.62
N GLY A 248 -7.06 -18.84 8.90
CA GLY A 248 -5.72 -19.16 9.40
C GLY A 248 -5.24 -20.59 9.13
N ARG A 249 -6.07 -21.43 8.54
CA ARG A 249 -5.75 -22.85 8.21
C ARG A 249 -5.73 -23.13 6.72
N LEU A 250 -5.93 -22.13 5.86
CA LEU A 250 -6.08 -22.34 4.41
C LEU A 250 -4.78 -22.70 3.72
N TRP A 251 -3.68 -22.04 4.04
CA TRP A 251 -2.39 -22.34 3.41
C TRP A 251 -1.86 -23.75 3.72
N LYS A 252 -2.30 -24.37 4.81
CA LYS A 252 -1.99 -25.78 5.09
C LYS A 252 -2.73 -26.76 4.18
N GLN A 253 -3.80 -26.34 3.54
CA GLN A 253 -4.56 -27.16 2.59
C GLN A 253 -4.00 -27.05 1.17
N ALA A 254 -3.15 -26.05 0.92
CA ALA A 254 -2.47 -25.83 -0.35
C ALA A 254 -1.33 -26.84 -0.57
N ALA A 255 -0.95 -27.03 -1.83
CA ALA A 255 0.25 -27.78 -2.17
C ALA A 255 1.48 -27.15 -1.48
N PRO A 256 2.39 -27.96 -0.93
CA PRO A 256 3.53 -27.44 -0.18
C PRO A 256 4.51 -26.66 -1.06
N PRO A 257 5.32 -25.76 -0.46
CA PRO A 257 6.35 -25.01 -1.17
C PRO A 257 7.27 -25.91 -2.00
N GLY A 258 7.51 -25.52 -3.25
CA GLY A 258 8.39 -26.24 -4.18
C GLY A 258 7.79 -27.49 -4.82
N SER A 259 6.54 -27.85 -4.53
CA SER A 259 5.85 -28.95 -5.23
C SER A 259 5.50 -28.58 -6.67
N ASP A 260 5.20 -29.58 -7.51
CA ASP A 260 4.84 -29.38 -8.91
C ASP A 260 3.66 -28.41 -9.06
N LYS A 261 2.61 -28.58 -8.27
CA LYS A 261 1.43 -27.68 -8.30
C LYS A 261 1.75 -26.26 -7.86
N TRP A 262 2.59 -26.08 -6.84
CA TRP A 262 3.07 -24.78 -6.41
C TRP A 262 3.84 -24.07 -7.53
N ASN A 263 4.78 -24.77 -8.16
CA ASN A 263 5.58 -24.24 -9.25
C ASN A 263 4.73 -23.92 -10.48
N GLU A 264 3.79 -24.79 -10.86
CA GLU A 264 2.86 -24.59 -11.98
C GLU A 264 2.06 -23.28 -11.82
N VAL A 265 1.42 -23.09 -10.66
CA VAL A 265 0.60 -21.89 -10.40
C VAL A 265 1.47 -20.64 -10.38
N ARG A 266 2.60 -20.66 -9.67
CA ARG A 266 3.56 -19.57 -9.64
C ARG A 266 3.98 -19.15 -11.06
N ASP A 267 4.44 -20.11 -11.85
CA ASP A 267 5.02 -19.86 -13.18
C ASP A 267 3.94 -19.38 -14.17
N GLU A 268 2.71 -19.89 -14.06
CA GLU A 268 1.59 -19.42 -14.88
C GLU A 268 1.18 -17.98 -14.53
N LEU A 269 1.08 -17.63 -13.25
CA LEU A 269 0.80 -16.27 -12.82
C LEU A 269 1.88 -15.29 -13.31
N ILE A 270 3.15 -15.68 -13.27
CA ILE A 270 4.26 -14.89 -13.82
C ILE A 270 4.12 -14.72 -15.34
N ALA A 271 3.80 -15.79 -16.06
CA ALA A 271 3.60 -15.75 -17.52
C ALA A 271 2.43 -14.86 -17.94
N LEU A 272 1.44 -14.68 -17.06
CA LEU A 272 0.31 -13.79 -17.25
C LEU A 272 0.60 -12.32 -16.83
N ASP A 273 1.83 -11.99 -16.48
CA ASP A 273 2.24 -10.66 -15.98
C ASP A 273 1.44 -10.19 -14.74
N PHE A 274 1.03 -11.14 -13.91
CA PHE A 274 0.16 -10.91 -12.77
C PHE A 274 0.91 -10.25 -11.61
N THR A 275 0.23 -9.36 -10.86
CA THR A 275 0.84 -8.65 -9.74
C THR A 275 0.25 -9.12 -8.41
N LEU A 276 1.11 -9.36 -7.42
CA LEU A 276 0.72 -9.60 -6.04
C LEU A 276 0.81 -8.29 -5.23
N SER A 277 -0.28 -7.91 -4.57
CA SER A 277 -0.36 -6.82 -3.59
C SER A 277 -0.71 -7.43 -2.23
N PRO A 278 0.26 -7.99 -1.50
CA PRO A 278 -0.02 -8.86 -0.35
C PRO A 278 -0.66 -8.12 0.82
N THR A 279 -0.34 -6.86 1.05
CA THR A 279 -0.83 -6.12 2.24
C THR A 279 -0.59 -6.89 3.55
N PHE A 280 0.60 -7.43 3.73
CA PHE A 280 0.97 -8.20 4.92
C PHE A 280 0.64 -7.47 6.21
N THR A 281 0.82 -6.15 6.20
CA THR A 281 0.66 -5.33 7.39
C THR A 281 -0.75 -5.38 7.98
N ILE A 282 -1.81 -5.42 7.16
CA ILE A 282 -3.18 -5.48 7.69
C ILE A 282 -3.46 -6.83 8.35
N TYR A 283 -2.93 -7.91 7.80
CA TYR A 283 -3.07 -9.26 8.36
C TYR A 283 -2.07 -9.60 9.47
N GLU A 284 -1.08 -8.73 9.73
CA GLU A 284 -0.17 -8.93 10.86
C GLU A 284 -0.91 -8.97 12.21
N ALA A 285 -2.02 -8.25 12.35
CA ALA A 285 -2.86 -8.31 13.54
C ALA A 285 -3.38 -9.74 13.82
N ASN A 286 -3.57 -10.56 12.82
CA ASN A 286 -3.97 -11.95 12.96
C ASN A 286 -2.85 -12.82 13.54
N ARG A 287 -1.61 -12.40 13.38
CA ARG A 287 -0.42 -13.05 13.93
C ARG A 287 0.03 -12.42 15.25
N ASP A 288 -0.08 -11.09 15.37
CA ASP A 288 0.47 -10.31 16.48
C ASP A 288 -0.34 -9.02 16.71
N VAL A 289 -1.58 -9.17 17.17
CA VAL A 289 -2.48 -8.03 17.43
C VAL A 289 -1.94 -7.10 18.51
N MET A 290 -1.24 -7.62 19.51
CA MET A 290 -0.71 -6.81 20.62
C MET A 290 0.35 -5.82 20.14
N ARG A 291 1.22 -6.23 19.23
CA ARG A 291 2.21 -5.34 18.61
C ARG A 291 1.55 -4.17 17.87
N ALA A 292 0.50 -4.45 17.13
CA ALA A 292 -0.24 -3.41 16.39
C ALA A 292 -0.95 -2.45 17.35
N ARG A 293 -1.63 -2.99 18.38
CA ARG A 293 -2.40 -2.23 19.37
C ARG A 293 -1.52 -1.34 20.24
N ASP A 294 -0.38 -1.84 20.66
CA ASP A 294 0.49 -1.17 21.64
C ASP A 294 1.59 -0.33 20.97
N ALA A 295 1.47 -0.06 19.66
CA ALA A 295 2.42 0.76 18.93
C ALA A 295 2.47 2.20 19.47
N GLU A 296 3.68 2.71 19.67
CA GLU A 296 3.95 3.99 20.35
C GLU A 296 3.27 5.22 19.74
N TRP A 297 2.99 5.20 18.44
CA TRP A 297 2.40 6.33 17.71
C TRP A 297 0.91 6.56 17.99
N HIS A 298 0.17 5.54 18.49
CA HIS A 298 -1.27 5.69 18.73
C HIS A 298 -1.61 6.80 19.71
N ALA A 299 -0.81 6.97 20.77
CA ALA A 299 -1.05 8.00 21.78
C ALA A 299 -1.05 9.42 21.20
N THR A 300 -0.26 9.67 20.16
CA THR A 300 -0.05 11.01 19.58
C THR A 300 -0.81 11.23 18.28
N TYR A 301 -0.89 10.21 17.43
CA TYR A 301 -1.31 10.40 16.03
C TYR A 301 -2.64 9.74 15.67
N THR A 302 -3.25 8.93 16.55
CA THR A 302 -4.54 8.30 16.25
C THR A 302 -5.70 9.14 16.79
N LEU A 303 -6.62 9.53 15.91
CA LEU A 303 -7.85 10.24 16.28
C LEU A 303 -8.69 9.39 17.25
N PRO A 304 -9.35 9.99 18.27
CA PRO A 304 -10.18 9.24 19.23
C PRO A 304 -11.25 8.36 18.57
N ALA A 305 -11.94 8.87 17.56
CA ALA A 305 -12.95 8.09 16.82
C ALA A 305 -12.33 6.90 16.06
N LEU A 306 -11.14 7.08 15.49
CA LEU A 306 -10.42 5.99 14.82
C LEU A 306 -9.88 4.97 15.84
N GLN A 307 -9.39 5.43 17.00
CA GLN A 307 -8.99 4.55 18.08
C GLN A 307 -10.17 3.70 18.58
N GLN A 308 -11.35 4.30 18.70
CA GLN A 308 -12.56 3.58 19.07
C GLN A 308 -12.99 2.58 17.99
N PHE A 309 -12.82 2.93 16.72
CA PHE A 309 -13.06 2.03 15.59
C PHE A 309 -12.13 0.81 15.59
N PHE A 310 -10.92 0.94 16.10
CA PHE A 310 -9.98 -0.18 16.25
C PHE A 310 -10.29 -1.11 17.41
N MET A 311 -11.11 -0.67 18.38
CA MET A 311 -11.47 -1.52 19.52
C MET A 311 -12.41 -2.64 19.09
N PRO A 312 -12.32 -3.83 19.71
CA PRO A 312 -13.22 -4.94 19.41
C PRO A 312 -14.70 -4.57 19.55
N ASP A 313 -15.45 -4.71 18.47
CA ASP A 313 -16.88 -4.49 18.41
C ASP A 313 -17.47 -5.46 17.38
N PRO A 314 -18.39 -6.38 17.76
CA PRO A 314 -18.93 -7.39 16.85
C PRO A 314 -19.75 -6.82 15.69
N ARG A 315 -20.08 -5.53 15.72
CA ARG A 315 -20.76 -4.83 14.62
C ARG A 315 -19.80 -4.32 13.56
N LEU A 316 -18.47 -4.31 13.86
CA LEU A 316 -17.43 -3.74 13.01
C LEU A 316 -16.59 -4.84 12.40
N HIS A 317 -16.26 -4.65 11.11
CA HIS A 317 -15.23 -5.44 10.47
C HIS A 317 -13.85 -5.17 11.12
N GLY A 318 -13.10 -6.24 11.38
CA GLY A 318 -11.77 -6.15 11.99
C GLY A 318 -11.73 -6.52 13.47
N SER A 319 -12.85 -6.92 14.06
CA SER A 319 -12.92 -7.40 15.46
C SER A 319 -12.79 -8.92 15.60
N TYR A 320 -12.39 -9.59 14.58
CA TYR A 320 -12.44 -11.05 14.45
C TYR A 320 -11.42 -11.82 15.31
N HIS A 321 -10.53 -11.16 16.01
CA HIS A 321 -9.49 -11.79 16.80
C HIS A 321 -9.77 -11.84 18.32
N PHE A 322 -10.83 -11.19 18.80
CA PHE A 322 -11.01 -11.05 20.24
C PHE A 322 -11.49 -12.36 20.91
N ASP A 323 -12.09 -13.27 20.16
CA ASP A 323 -12.59 -14.57 20.65
C ASP A 323 -11.68 -15.76 20.25
N TRP A 324 -10.50 -15.48 19.72
CA TRP A 324 -9.58 -16.52 19.28
C TRP A 324 -8.93 -17.27 20.43
N THR A 325 -8.71 -18.55 20.17
CA THR A 325 -7.95 -19.46 21.06
C THR A 325 -6.47 -19.43 20.69
N THR A 326 -5.62 -19.97 21.57
CA THR A 326 -4.19 -20.18 21.26
C THR A 326 -4.00 -21.00 19.98
N ALA A 327 -4.91 -21.95 19.69
CA ALA A 327 -4.83 -22.75 18.47
C ALA A 327 -5.05 -21.89 17.19
N ASP A 328 -5.92 -20.90 17.25
CA ASP A 328 -6.16 -19.97 16.14
C ASP A 328 -4.94 -19.07 15.91
N GLU A 329 -4.35 -18.54 16.98
CA GLU A 329 -3.13 -17.73 16.89
C GLU A 329 -1.94 -18.52 16.31
N VAL A 330 -1.76 -19.77 16.73
CA VAL A 330 -0.70 -20.66 16.20
C VAL A 330 -0.95 -20.96 14.73
N ALA A 331 -2.20 -21.26 14.36
CA ALA A 331 -2.58 -21.50 12.98
C ALA A 331 -2.27 -20.29 12.09
N TRP A 332 -2.59 -19.06 12.55
CA TRP A 332 -2.30 -17.85 11.81
C TRP A 332 -0.81 -17.57 11.64
N ARG A 333 0.03 -17.83 12.64
CA ARG A 333 1.48 -17.68 12.50
C ARG A 333 2.05 -18.59 11.41
N GLU A 334 1.57 -19.82 11.34
CA GLU A 334 1.98 -20.78 10.33
C GLU A 334 1.42 -20.42 8.95
N ASN A 335 0.14 -20.05 8.88
CA ASN A 335 -0.52 -19.59 7.66
C ASN A 335 0.21 -18.37 7.06
N PHE A 336 0.58 -17.40 7.91
CA PHE A 336 1.28 -16.19 7.51
C PHE A 336 2.68 -16.49 6.96
N ARG A 337 3.41 -17.44 7.55
CA ARG A 337 4.71 -17.89 7.08
C ARG A 337 4.61 -18.52 5.69
N LEU A 338 3.67 -19.44 5.47
CA LEU A 338 3.47 -20.09 4.17
C LEU A 338 3.08 -19.06 3.08
N TRP A 339 2.28 -18.09 3.43
CA TRP A 339 1.94 -17.00 2.53
C TRP A 339 3.18 -16.15 2.17
N MET A 340 4.01 -15.79 3.15
CA MET A 340 5.29 -15.12 2.91
C MET A 340 6.21 -15.96 2.02
N ASP A 341 6.28 -17.27 2.23
CA ASP A 341 7.08 -18.18 1.41
C ASP A 341 6.64 -18.13 -0.06
N PHE A 342 5.33 -18.12 -0.34
CA PHE A 342 4.83 -17.99 -1.72
C PHE A 342 5.19 -16.64 -2.35
N VAL A 343 4.97 -15.54 -1.65
CA VAL A 343 5.26 -14.19 -2.16
C VAL A 343 6.75 -14.01 -2.44
N SER A 344 7.61 -14.54 -1.56
CA SER A 344 9.07 -14.53 -1.75
C SER A 344 9.50 -15.40 -2.93
N ASP A 345 8.95 -16.60 -3.06
CA ASP A 345 9.24 -17.50 -4.17
C ASP A 345 8.76 -16.91 -5.51
N TYR A 346 7.58 -16.30 -5.52
CA TYR A 346 7.03 -15.58 -6.68
C TYR A 346 7.99 -14.49 -7.17
N LYS A 347 8.43 -13.62 -6.26
CA LYS A 347 9.40 -12.55 -6.56
C LYS A 347 10.73 -13.14 -7.06
N ASN A 348 11.24 -14.20 -6.43
CA ASN A 348 12.52 -14.81 -6.79
C ASN A 348 12.54 -15.42 -8.20
N HIS A 349 11.36 -15.72 -8.75
CA HIS A 349 11.19 -16.21 -10.12
C HIS A 349 10.76 -15.10 -11.11
N GLY A 350 10.82 -13.84 -10.72
CA GLY A 350 10.56 -12.69 -11.58
C GLY A 350 9.12 -12.18 -11.55
N GLY A 351 8.29 -12.67 -10.63
CA GLY A 351 6.93 -12.17 -10.43
C GLY A 351 6.91 -10.78 -9.82
N ARG A 352 5.97 -9.93 -10.25
CA ARG A 352 5.81 -8.57 -9.74
C ARG A 352 5.09 -8.58 -8.41
N VAL A 353 5.73 -8.02 -7.39
CA VAL A 353 5.15 -7.75 -6.07
C VAL A 353 5.18 -6.26 -5.81
N VAL A 354 4.09 -5.70 -5.31
CA VAL A 354 3.95 -4.30 -4.94
C VAL A 354 3.62 -4.15 -3.46
N THR A 355 3.78 -2.95 -2.92
CA THR A 355 3.41 -2.62 -1.55
C THR A 355 2.01 -2.05 -1.48
N GLY A 356 1.24 -2.47 -0.50
CA GLY A 356 -0.07 -1.93 -0.17
C GLY A 356 -0.29 -2.01 1.34
N SER A 357 -0.90 -0.99 1.95
CA SER A 357 -1.05 -0.98 3.41
C SER A 357 -2.43 -1.43 3.88
N ASP A 358 -3.47 -1.16 3.14
CA ASP A 358 -4.88 -1.35 3.57
C ASP A 358 -5.14 -0.78 4.97
N ALA A 359 -4.49 0.36 5.28
CA ALA A 359 -4.51 0.97 6.60
C ALA A 359 -5.88 1.56 6.97
N GLY A 360 -6.10 1.77 8.27
CA GLY A 360 -7.34 2.32 8.82
C GLY A 360 -8.23 1.26 9.46
N PHE A 361 -7.73 0.01 9.58
CA PHE A 361 -8.34 -1.09 10.33
C PHE A 361 -7.35 -1.67 11.34
N ILE A 362 -7.84 -2.35 12.34
CA ILE A 362 -7.13 -3.26 13.27
C ILE A 362 -5.79 -2.67 13.73
N PHE A 363 -5.85 -1.47 14.31
CA PHE A 363 -4.66 -0.76 14.83
C PHE A 363 -3.58 -0.44 13.77
N LYS A 364 -3.92 -0.47 12.48
CA LYS A 364 -3.00 -0.08 11.40
C LYS A 364 -3.23 1.37 11.00
N LEU A 365 -2.33 2.25 11.46
CA LEU A 365 -2.43 3.69 11.21
C LEU A 365 -1.82 4.05 9.85
N PHE A 366 -2.48 4.94 9.12
CA PHE A 366 -2.04 5.46 7.81
C PHE A 366 -0.57 5.94 7.85
N GLY A 367 0.19 5.67 6.83
CA GLY A 367 1.62 5.94 6.75
C GLY A 367 2.48 4.99 7.58
N PHE A 368 2.22 4.86 8.88
CA PHE A 368 2.95 3.93 9.76
C PHE A 368 2.81 2.48 9.31
N ALA A 369 1.60 2.06 8.97
CA ALA A 369 1.34 0.72 8.46
C ALA A 369 2.08 0.44 7.15
N TYR A 370 2.29 1.45 6.31
CA TYR A 370 3.04 1.31 5.07
C TYR A 370 4.52 0.98 5.33
N VAL A 371 5.17 1.67 6.24
CA VAL A 371 6.56 1.35 6.62
C VAL A 371 6.63 -0.07 7.19
N ARG A 372 5.62 -0.48 7.96
CA ARG A 372 5.54 -1.86 8.46
C ARG A 372 5.39 -2.90 7.33
N GLU A 373 4.72 -2.58 6.23
CA GLU A 373 4.69 -3.44 5.04
C GLU A 373 6.08 -3.66 4.46
N LEU A 374 6.93 -2.62 4.40
CA LEU A 374 8.32 -2.75 3.95
C LEU A 374 9.12 -3.70 4.86
N GLU A 375 8.97 -3.58 6.18
CA GLU A 375 9.62 -4.50 7.13
C GLU A 375 9.14 -5.95 6.94
N LEU A 376 7.84 -6.16 6.67
CA LEU A 376 7.25 -7.49 6.48
C LEU A 376 7.69 -8.13 5.16
N LEU A 377 7.86 -7.36 4.09
CA LEU A 377 8.47 -7.86 2.85
C LEU A 377 9.93 -8.29 3.09
N GLN A 378 10.69 -7.54 3.88
CA GLN A 378 12.03 -7.95 4.26
C GLN A 378 12.01 -9.23 5.12
N GLU A 379 11.06 -9.35 6.06
CA GLU A 379 10.84 -10.59 6.84
C GLU A 379 10.52 -11.78 5.93
N ALA A 380 9.76 -11.55 4.85
CA ALA A 380 9.44 -12.56 3.85
C ALA A 380 10.66 -13.01 3.00
N GLY A 381 11.80 -12.33 3.09
CA GLY A 381 13.04 -12.70 2.40
C GLY A 381 13.44 -11.78 1.25
N PHE A 382 12.79 -10.63 1.09
CA PHE A 382 13.22 -9.63 0.12
C PHE A 382 14.50 -8.93 0.59
N HIS A 383 15.44 -8.73 -0.31
CA HIS A 383 16.56 -7.81 -0.07
C HIS A 383 16.01 -6.37 0.07
N PRO A 384 16.59 -5.52 0.94
CA PRO A 384 16.09 -4.14 1.11
C PRO A 384 15.91 -3.33 -0.18
N LEU A 385 16.80 -3.49 -1.17
CA LEU A 385 16.66 -2.83 -2.47
C LEU A 385 15.50 -3.39 -3.30
N GLU A 386 15.17 -4.67 -3.18
CA GLU A 386 13.98 -5.27 -3.79
C GLU A 386 12.69 -4.78 -3.13
N VAL A 387 12.71 -4.56 -1.80
CA VAL A 387 11.59 -3.93 -1.09
C VAL A 387 11.36 -2.51 -1.59
N ILE A 388 12.43 -1.71 -1.75
CA ILE A 388 12.33 -0.35 -2.28
C ILE A 388 11.78 -0.38 -3.72
N GLN A 389 12.22 -1.32 -4.55
CA GLN A 389 11.70 -1.49 -5.92
C GLN A 389 10.20 -1.86 -5.90
N ALA A 390 9.78 -2.77 -5.02
CA ALA A 390 8.37 -3.11 -4.82
C ALA A 390 7.53 -1.90 -4.38
N ALA A 391 8.12 -1.02 -3.56
CA ALA A 391 7.50 0.18 -3.01
C ALA A 391 7.47 1.37 -3.97
N THR A 392 8.14 1.28 -5.13
CA THR A 392 8.32 2.41 -6.05
C THR A 392 8.08 1.99 -7.50
N LEU A 393 9.10 1.43 -8.18
CA LEU A 393 9.02 1.12 -9.62
C LEU A 393 7.95 0.08 -9.95
N ASN A 394 7.85 -1.01 -9.19
CA ASN A 394 6.83 -2.04 -9.45
C ASN A 394 5.41 -1.49 -9.27
N GLY A 395 5.21 -0.61 -8.28
CA GLY A 395 3.93 0.10 -8.11
C GLY A 395 3.62 1.00 -9.29
N ALA A 396 4.62 1.70 -9.84
CA ALA A 396 4.47 2.53 -11.04
C ALA A 396 4.13 1.68 -12.27
N GLU A 397 4.78 0.53 -12.44
CA GLU A 397 4.48 -0.43 -13.52
C GLU A 397 3.04 -0.95 -13.42
N LEU A 398 2.59 -1.34 -12.23
CA LEU A 398 1.19 -1.76 -12.02
C LEU A 398 0.19 -0.69 -12.43
N LEU A 399 0.53 0.58 -12.23
CA LEU A 399 -0.32 1.72 -12.57
C LEU A 399 -0.15 2.20 -14.02
N GLY A 400 0.77 1.62 -14.80
CA GLY A 400 1.13 2.07 -16.15
C GLY A 400 1.80 3.45 -16.16
N MET A 401 2.45 3.83 -15.07
CA MET A 401 3.08 5.15 -14.84
C MET A 401 4.61 5.07 -14.75
N GLU A 402 5.22 3.94 -15.06
CA GLU A 402 6.67 3.71 -14.92
C GLU A 402 7.54 4.66 -15.74
N LYS A 403 6.99 5.28 -16.75
CA LYS A 403 7.67 6.31 -17.55
C LYS A 403 7.69 7.68 -16.87
N GLU A 404 6.79 7.91 -15.91
CA GLU A 404 6.62 9.20 -15.24
C GLU A 404 7.16 9.20 -13.81
N ILE A 405 6.97 8.10 -13.06
CA ILE A 405 7.30 7.99 -11.63
C ILE A 405 8.00 6.66 -11.30
N GLY A 406 8.28 6.41 -10.04
CA GLY A 406 8.76 5.13 -9.51
C GLY A 406 10.28 4.96 -9.52
N SER A 407 11.05 5.81 -10.17
CA SER A 407 12.51 5.83 -10.08
C SER A 407 13.07 7.23 -10.22
N LEU A 408 14.25 7.48 -9.64
CA LEU A 408 14.96 8.76 -9.72
C LEU A 408 15.90 8.76 -10.92
N VAL A 409 15.35 9.15 -12.06
CA VAL A 409 16.11 9.30 -13.31
C VAL A 409 15.69 10.58 -14.04
N PRO A 410 16.56 11.22 -14.83
CA PRO A 410 16.20 12.41 -15.59
C PRO A 410 14.98 12.18 -16.50
N GLY A 411 14.10 13.16 -16.56
CA GLY A 411 12.87 13.15 -17.36
C GLY A 411 11.63 12.65 -16.60
N LYS A 412 11.79 12.03 -15.43
CA LYS A 412 10.66 11.65 -14.57
C LYS A 412 10.26 12.76 -13.61
N LYS A 413 9.08 12.65 -13.06
CA LYS A 413 8.57 13.57 -12.04
C LYS A 413 9.44 13.56 -10.79
N ALA A 414 9.58 14.72 -10.19
CA ALA A 414 10.32 14.89 -8.94
C ALA A 414 9.45 14.44 -7.76
N ASP A 415 9.26 13.12 -7.66
CA ASP A 415 8.65 12.44 -6.53
C ASP A 415 9.79 11.81 -5.70
N ILE A 416 10.18 12.47 -4.59
CA ILE A 416 11.40 12.15 -3.85
C ILE A 416 11.14 12.13 -2.35
N VAL A 417 11.73 11.16 -1.67
CA VAL A 417 11.78 11.08 -0.20
C VAL A 417 13.20 11.37 0.26
N LEU A 418 13.37 12.31 1.18
CA LEU A 418 14.64 12.58 1.83
C LEU A 418 14.62 12.10 3.28
N VAL A 419 15.61 11.30 3.66
CA VAL A 419 15.75 10.74 5.01
C VAL A 419 17.21 10.82 5.47
N SER A 420 17.43 11.14 6.75
CA SER A 420 18.76 11.39 7.31
C SER A 420 19.58 10.14 7.63
N GLU A 421 18.97 8.97 7.71
CA GLU A 421 19.61 7.70 8.01
C GLU A 421 19.50 6.74 6.81
N ASN A 422 20.36 5.70 6.76
CA ASN A 422 20.38 4.74 5.66
C ASN A 422 19.17 3.78 5.68
N PRO A 423 18.18 3.93 4.79
CA PRO A 423 17.00 3.08 4.77
C PRO A 423 17.28 1.65 4.31
N VAL A 424 18.34 1.41 3.55
CA VAL A 424 18.76 0.04 3.15
C VAL A 424 19.26 -0.76 4.34
N ALA A 425 19.84 -0.09 5.33
CA ALA A 425 20.28 -0.71 6.57
C ALA A 425 19.14 -0.93 7.58
N ASN A 426 18.13 -0.06 7.57
CA ASN A 426 17.03 -0.12 8.56
C ASN A 426 15.81 0.65 8.09
N PHE A 427 14.75 -0.04 7.71
CA PHE A 427 13.50 0.60 7.29
C PHE A 427 12.80 1.43 8.37
N LYS A 428 13.11 1.21 9.66
CA LYS A 428 12.54 2.03 10.74
C LYS A 428 12.87 3.52 10.63
N VAL A 429 13.92 3.86 9.88
CA VAL A 429 14.27 5.26 9.59
C VAL A 429 13.24 5.97 8.71
N LEU A 430 12.36 5.21 8.04
CA LEU A 430 11.29 5.72 7.18
C LEU A 430 9.99 6.06 7.94
N TYR A 431 9.82 5.58 9.18
CA TYR A 431 8.73 6.11 10.01
C TYR A 431 8.87 7.62 10.11
N GLY A 432 7.79 8.36 9.87
CA GLY A 432 7.84 9.83 9.97
C GLY A 432 8.37 10.32 11.32
N THR A 433 8.13 9.56 12.38
CA THR A 433 8.66 9.80 13.74
C THR A 433 10.11 9.35 13.92
N GLY A 434 10.71 8.61 12.98
CA GLY A 434 11.98 7.92 13.20
C GLY A 434 11.85 6.74 14.17
N HIS A 435 12.97 6.33 14.74
CA HIS A 435 13.05 5.23 15.71
C HIS A 435 13.96 5.57 16.89
N MET A 436 13.86 4.80 17.98
CA MET A 436 14.72 4.95 19.15
C MET A 436 16.06 4.28 18.91
N LYS A 437 17.13 4.97 19.26
CA LYS A 437 18.52 4.51 19.18
C LYS A 437 19.24 4.79 20.51
N LEU A 438 20.02 3.82 20.97
CA LEU A 438 20.91 4.06 22.11
C LEU A 438 22.17 4.79 21.63
N ASN A 439 22.40 5.99 22.13
CA ASN A 439 23.66 6.69 21.93
C ASN A 439 24.72 6.08 22.84
N LEU A 440 25.69 5.37 22.24
CA LEU A 440 26.72 4.66 23.01
C LEU A 440 27.74 5.59 23.69
N VAL A 441 27.76 6.88 23.33
CA VAL A 441 28.65 7.87 23.93
C VAL A 441 28.01 8.50 25.18
N SER A 442 26.74 8.93 25.07
CA SER A 442 26.01 9.52 26.19
C SER A 442 25.36 8.48 27.11
N GLY A 443 25.11 7.27 26.60
CA GLY A 443 24.33 6.23 27.30
C GLY A 443 22.82 6.50 27.31
N GLU A 444 22.34 7.50 26.58
CA GLU A 444 20.94 7.91 26.55
C GLU A 444 20.23 7.37 25.29
N LEU A 445 18.91 7.20 25.40
CA LEU A 445 18.04 6.92 24.26
C LEU A 445 17.73 8.22 23.53
N GLU A 446 17.96 8.24 22.24
CA GLU A 446 17.63 9.36 21.36
C GLU A 446 16.73 8.88 20.20
N ARG A 447 15.86 9.77 19.72
CA ARG A 447 15.06 9.51 18.53
C ARG A 447 15.80 10.03 17.31
N VAL A 448 16.03 9.13 16.34
CA VAL A 448 16.79 9.41 15.12
C VAL A 448 16.01 9.02 13.88
N GLY A 449 16.42 9.55 12.74
CA GLY A 449 15.80 9.25 11.45
C GLY A 449 14.43 9.90 11.27
N GLY A 450 13.61 9.24 10.53
CA GLY A 450 12.33 9.74 10.04
C GLY A 450 12.47 10.51 8.74
N VAL A 451 11.42 10.46 7.94
CA VAL A 451 11.34 11.27 6.72
C VAL A 451 11.51 12.74 7.07
N SER A 452 12.41 13.42 6.38
CA SER A 452 12.65 14.87 6.53
C SER A 452 11.77 15.64 5.56
N TYR A 453 11.86 15.28 4.28
CA TYR A 453 11.08 15.92 3.23
C TYR A 453 10.45 14.87 2.31
N THR A 454 9.23 15.13 1.92
CA THR A 454 8.55 14.44 0.82
C THR A 454 8.33 15.44 -0.29
N ILE A 455 8.80 15.13 -1.47
CA ILE A 455 8.64 15.98 -2.66
C ILE A 455 7.71 15.22 -3.61
N LYS A 456 6.64 15.88 -4.03
CA LYS A 456 5.68 15.34 -5.00
C LYS A 456 5.47 16.37 -6.12
N ASP A 457 5.69 15.96 -7.36
CA ASP A 457 5.61 16.88 -8.52
C ASP A 457 6.43 18.17 -8.29
N GLY A 458 7.63 18.07 -7.68
CA GLY A 458 8.46 19.22 -7.35
C GLY A 458 7.99 20.10 -6.18
N ILE A 459 6.85 19.80 -5.57
CA ILE A 459 6.34 20.46 -4.38
C ILE A 459 6.96 19.81 -3.14
N VAL A 460 7.64 20.61 -2.33
CA VAL A 460 8.34 20.16 -1.11
C VAL A 460 7.43 20.24 0.10
N PHE A 461 7.26 19.14 0.81
CA PHE A 461 6.55 19.03 2.07
C PHE A 461 7.54 18.69 3.19
N ASP A 462 7.54 19.49 4.26
CA ASP A 462 8.23 19.16 5.50
C ASP A 462 7.45 18.07 6.25
N ALA A 463 8.02 16.88 6.32
CA ALA A 463 7.34 15.73 6.91
C ALA A 463 7.14 15.88 8.42
N LYS A 464 8.05 16.57 9.12
CA LYS A 464 7.92 16.82 10.56
C LYS A 464 6.80 17.82 10.86
N GLN A 465 6.66 18.86 10.02
CA GLN A 465 5.56 19.80 10.13
C GLN A 465 4.20 19.13 9.87
N LEU A 466 4.14 18.22 8.89
CA LEU A 466 2.92 17.44 8.63
C LEU A 466 2.51 16.58 9.84
N LEU A 467 3.48 15.94 10.51
CA LEU A 467 3.21 15.19 11.73
C LEU A 467 2.74 16.08 12.88
N GLU A 468 3.34 17.26 13.05
CA GLU A 468 2.88 18.21 14.07
C GLU A 468 1.46 18.69 13.81
N ASP A 469 1.11 18.93 12.55
CA ASP A 469 -0.27 19.24 12.15
C ASP A 469 -1.23 18.11 12.56
N VAL A 470 -0.86 16.85 12.27
CA VAL A 470 -1.65 15.68 12.65
C VAL A 470 -1.78 15.56 14.18
N ALA A 471 -0.68 15.70 14.93
CA ALA A 471 -0.71 15.69 16.38
C ALA A 471 -1.63 16.79 16.96
N THR A 472 -1.63 17.96 16.32
CA THR A 472 -2.53 19.05 16.67
C THR A 472 -3.99 18.71 16.38
N MET A 473 -4.31 18.11 15.22
CA MET A 473 -5.65 17.64 14.90
C MET A 473 -6.16 16.64 15.95
N VAL A 474 -5.30 15.69 16.35
CA VAL A 474 -5.63 14.71 17.40
C VAL A 474 -5.86 15.37 18.75
N ARG A 475 -5.01 16.33 19.16
CA ARG A 475 -5.13 17.04 20.43
C ARG A 475 -6.45 17.81 20.53
N ILE A 476 -6.80 18.57 19.48
CA ILE A 476 -8.04 19.36 19.44
C ILE A 476 -9.28 18.46 19.55
N THR A 477 -9.21 17.23 19.11
CA THR A 477 -10.37 16.30 19.18
C THR A 477 -10.44 15.54 20.51
N LYS A 478 -9.43 15.64 21.38
CA LYS A 478 -9.42 15.05 22.73
C LYS A 478 -9.97 16.00 23.79
N ASP A 479 -9.87 17.31 23.53
CA ASP A 479 -10.42 18.39 24.38
C ASP A 479 -11.90 18.64 24.05
#